data_672772e1f66b1c13974dd034dff72cbe
#
_entry.id   672772e1f66b1c13974dd034dff72cbe
#
_cell.length_a   1.000
_cell.length_b   1.000
_cell.length_c   1.000
_cell.angle_alpha   90.00
_cell.angle_beta   90.00
_cell.angle_gamma   90.00
#
_symmetry.space_group_name_H-M   'P 1'
#
loop_
_entity.id
_entity.type
_entity.pdbx_description
1 polymer ?
#
loop_
_entity_poly.entity_id
_entity_poly.type
_entity_poly.pdbx_seq_one_letter_code
_entity_poly.pdbx_strand_id
1 'polypeptide(L)'
;MSRENVELVKRLYDAWEKDGFGVVPALMDPDIEYVNPQYAVEPGPRRGYEGFAIAAEAVRAVYPTRRFEPLAFYDARDRVAVRVRVVARGVGSSVEVDAERGYVFDVRDGKVVRFAWFNEPDEALKAVGLEE
;
A
#
# COMPACT_ATOMS: atom_id res chain seq x y z
N MET A 1 -4.60 -1.94 20.23
CA MET A 1 -4.49 -0.47 20.29
C MET A 1 -4.13 0.07 18.93
N SER A 2 -4.84 1.10 18.50
CA SER A 2 -4.68 1.65 17.15
C SER A 2 -3.31 2.25 16.90
N ARG A 3 -2.70 2.86 17.93
CA ARG A 3 -1.35 3.42 17.79
C ARG A 3 -0.32 2.35 17.40
N GLU A 4 -0.50 1.15 17.91
CA GLU A 4 0.38 0.04 17.58
C GLU A 4 0.24 -0.36 16.11
N ASN A 5 -0.96 -0.21 15.56
CA ASN A 5 -1.21 -0.50 14.16
C ASN A 5 -0.51 0.51 13.25
N VAL A 6 -0.52 1.79 13.63
CA VAL A 6 0.23 2.83 12.89
C VAL A 6 1.72 2.52 12.92
N GLU A 7 2.25 2.13 14.08
CA GLU A 7 3.67 1.79 14.19
C GLU A 7 4.02 0.56 13.34
N LEU A 8 3.13 -0.42 13.28
CA LEU A 8 3.29 -1.59 12.41
C LEU A 8 3.42 -1.18 10.94
N VAL A 9 2.53 -0.30 10.48
CA VAL A 9 2.55 0.16 9.10
C VAL A 9 3.83 0.98 8.82
N LYS A 10 4.28 1.77 9.77
CA LYS A 10 5.55 2.51 9.63
C LYS A 10 6.73 1.55 9.45
N ARG A 11 6.77 0.46 10.21
CA ARG A 11 7.80 -0.56 10.06
C ARG A 11 7.74 -1.23 8.69
N LEU A 12 6.54 -1.41 8.16
CA LEU A 12 6.36 -1.96 6.83
C LEU A 12 6.95 -1.05 5.77
N TYR A 13 6.71 0.26 5.86
CA TYR A 13 7.32 1.23 4.95
C TYR A 13 8.84 1.25 5.05
N ASP A 14 9.38 1.13 6.26
CA ASP A 14 10.83 1.05 6.46
C ASP A 14 11.40 -0.18 5.75
N ALA A 15 10.72 -1.31 5.85
CA ALA A 15 11.13 -2.54 5.18
C ALA A 15 11.10 -2.38 3.66
N TRP A 16 10.06 -1.76 3.14
CA TRP A 16 9.93 -1.51 1.70
C TRP A 16 10.99 -0.53 1.18
N GLU A 17 11.33 0.46 1.96
CA GLU A 17 12.38 1.40 1.56
C GLU A 17 13.74 0.69 1.49
N LYS A 18 14.00 -0.20 2.43
CA LYS A 18 15.27 -0.92 2.51
C LYS A 18 15.37 -2.04 1.47
N ASP A 19 14.32 -2.85 1.34
CA ASP A 19 14.36 -4.09 0.55
C ASP A 19 13.45 -4.06 -0.69
N GLY A 20 12.70 -2.98 -0.89
CA GLY A 20 11.77 -2.84 -2.00
C GLY A 20 10.35 -3.27 -1.65
N PHE A 21 9.40 -2.80 -2.46
CA PHE A 21 8.00 -3.12 -2.30
C PHE A 21 7.75 -4.60 -2.56
N GLY A 22 7.16 -5.28 -1.62
CA GLY A 22 6.88 -6.70 -1.74
C GLY A 22 6.40 -7.32 -0.44
N VAL A 23 6.46 -8.64 -0.38
CA VAL A 23 6.04 -9.39 0.80
C VAL A 23 7.05 -9.21 1.93
N VAL A 24 6.53 -8.91 3.13
CA VAL A 24 7.32 -8.83 4.36
C VAL A 24 6.67 -9.77 5.36
N PRO A 25 7.09 -11.05 5.39
CA PRO A 25 6.40 -12.08 6.19
C PRO A 25 6.29 -11.75 7.68
N ALA A 26 7.28 -11.05 8.24
CA ALA A 26 7.25 -10.68 9.65
C ALA A 26 6.10 -9.74 10.00
N LEU A 27 5.57 -8.99 9.02
CA LEU A 27 4.56 -7.96 9.24
C LEU A 27 3.25 -8.24 8.51
N MET A 28 3.19 -9.28 7.70
CA MET A 28 2.04 -9.63 6.87
C MET A 28 1.50 -11.00 7.22
N ASP A 29 0.17 -11.11 7.26
CA ASP A 29 -0.50 -12.39 7.42
C ASP A 29 -0.30 -13.25 6.16
N PRO A 30 -0.14 -14.59 6.29
CA PRO A 30 -0.02 -15.46 5.12
C PRO A 30 -1.20 -15.40 4.15
N ASP A 31 -2.38 -15.03 4.65
CA ASP A 31 -3.59 -14.91 3.84
C ASP A 31 -3.88 -13.45 3.44
N ILE A 32 -2.88 -12.58 3.49
CA ILE A 32 -3.04 -11.18 3.13
C ILE A 32 -3.73 -11.00 1.78
N GLU A 33 -4.57 -9.98 1.68
CA GLU A 33 -5.17 -9.59 0.41
C GLU A 33 -4.55 -8.30 -0.11
N TYR A 34 -4.17 -8.31 -1.38
CA TYR A 34 -3.77 -7.10 -2.12
C TYR A 34 -4.96 -6.72 -2.98
N VAL A 35 -5.54 -5.56 -2.75
CA VAL A 35 -6.80 -5.17 -3.39
C VAL A 35 -6.60 -4.00 -4.35
N ASN A 36 -6.91 -4.25 -5.62
CA ASN A 36 -6.98 -3.20 -6.63
C ASN A 36 -8.36 -2.54 -6.59
N PRO A 37 -8.45 -1.21 -6.78
CA PRO A 37 -9.74 -0.53 -6.78
C PRO A 37 -10.59 -0.93 -7.98
N GLN A 38 -11.89 -0.60 -7.94
CA GLN A 38 -12.84 -0.96 -8.99
C GLN A 38 -12.47 -0.41 -10.35
N TYR A 39 -11.82 0.74 -10.41
CA TYR A 39 -11.41 1.36 -11.67
C TYR A 39 -10.06 0.85 -12.22
N ALA A 40 -9.41 -0.07 -11.52
CA ALA A 40 -8.17 -0.67 -12.00
C ALA A 40 -8.45 -1.59 -13.19
N VAL A 41 -7.41 -1.82 -14.00
CA VAL A 41 -7.51 -2.74 -15.14
C VAL A 41 -7.94 -4.14 -14.68
N GLU A 42 -7.38 -4.59 -13.56
CA GLU A 42 -7.78 -5.85 -12.95
C GLU A 42 -8.25 -5.57 -11.51
N PRO A 43 -9.54 -5.21 -11.33
CA PRO A 43 -10.03 -4.89 -10.00
C PRO A 43 -10.16 -6.15 -9.13
N GLY A 44 -10.23 -5.92 -7.82
CA GLY A 44 -10.46 -6.97 -6.86
C GLY A 44 -9.20 -7.48 -6.19
N PRO A 45 -9.35 -8.50 -5.32
CA PRO A 45 -8.26 -8.97 -4.47
C PRO A 45 -7.36 -9.99 -5.15
N ARG A 46 -6.09 -9.99 -4.74
CA ARG A 46 -5.12 -11.05 -4.95
C ARG A 46 -4.72 -11.56 -3.58
N ARG A 47 -4.70 -12.87 -3.40
CA ARG A 47 -4.59 -13.46 -2.06
C ARG A 47 -3.25 -14.08 -1.79
N GLY A 48 -2.86 -14.02 -0.50
CA GLY A 48 -1.69 -14.66 0.03
C GLY A 48 -0.39 -13.98 -0.37
N TYR A 49 0.71 -14.53 0.11
CA TYR A 49 2.03 -14.02 -0.23
C TYR A 49 2.29 -14.08 -1.74
N GLU A 50 1.84 -15.16 -2.36
CA GLU A 50 2.02 -15.33 -3.81
C GLU A 50 1.25 -14.26 -4.59
N GLY A 51 -0.01 -14.01 -4.23
CA GLY A 51 -0.82 -12.97 -4.89
C GLY A 51 -0.22 -11.59 -4.68
N PHE A 52 0.22 -11.29 -3.47
CA PHE A 52 0.87 -10.02 -3.17
C PHE A 52 2.18 -9.86 -3.96
N ALA A 53 2.99 -10.91 -4.00
CA ALA A 53 4.27 -10.89 -4.71
C ALA A 53 4.07 -10.66 -6.21
N ILE A 54 3.07 -11.28 -6.82
CA ILE A 54 2.74 -11.07 -8.23
C ILE A 54 2.35 -9.61 -8.48
N ALA A 55 1.51 -9.04 -7.61
CA ALA A 55 1.11 -7.63 -7.73
C ALA A 55 2.30 -6.70 -7.57
N ALA A 56 3.17 -6.95 -6.59
CA ALA A 56 4.36 -6.14 -6.35
C ALA A 56 5.33 -6.20 -7.53
N GLU A 57 5.50 -7.38 -8.11
CA GLU A 57 6.36 -7.54 -9.27
C GLU A 57 5.83 -6.78 -10.49
N ALA A 58 4.50 -6.77 -10.67
CA ALA A 58 3.88 -5.99 -11.74
C ALA A 58 4.17 -4.49 -11.57
N VAL A 59 4.12 -3.98 -10.35
CA VAL A 59 4.47 -2.58 -10.06
C VAL A 59 5.93 -2.31 -10.42
N ARG A 60 6.84 -3.21 -10.05
CA ARG A 60 8.26 -3.04 -10.34
C ARG A 60 8.55 -3.11 -11.84
N ALA A 61 7.81 -3.93 -12.57
CA ALA A 61 7.98 -4.06 -14.01
C ALA A 61 7.53 -2.80 -14.75
N VAL A 62 6.42 -2.18 -14.31
CA VAL A 62 5.91 -0.95 -14.92
C VAL A 62 6.76 0.25 -14.52
N TYR A 63 7.19 0.31 -13.28
CA TYR A 63 7.96 1.43 -12.74
C TYR A 63 9.27 0.93 -12.13
N PRO A 64 10.29 0.63 -12.95
CA PRO A 64 11.57 0.14 -12.43
C PRO A 64 12.27 1.16 -11.53
N THR A 65 12.05 2.45 -11.77
CA THR A 65 12.52 3.51 -10.90
C THR A 65 11.29 4.06 -10.17
N ARG A 66 11.26 3.93 -8.84
CA ARG A 66 10.11 4.36 -8.05
C ARG A 66 10.50 4.67 -6.62
N ARG A 67 9.75 5.57 -6.01
CA ARG A 67 9.86 5.89 -4.60
C ARG A 67 8.46 6.11 -4.05
N PHE A 68 8.18 5.48 -2.92
CA PHE A 68 6.92 5.64 -2.19
C PHE A 68 7.25 6.32 -0.86
N GLU A 69 6.83 7.59 -0.72
CA GLU A 69 7.12 8.37 0.46
C GLU A 69 5.84 8.59 1.27
N PRO A 70 5.72 7.98 2.45
CA PRO A 70 4.54 8.22 3.28
C PRO A 70 4.57 9.64 3.81
N LEU A 71 3.47 10.37 3.59
CA LEU A 71 3.35 11.77 4.00
C LEU A 71 2.57 11.90 5.30
N ALA A 72 1.57 11.06 5.52
CA ALA A 72 0.74 11.12 6.72
C ALA A 72 0.11 9.75 6.97
N PHE A 73 0.00 9.40 8.24
CA PHE A 73 -0.65 8.17 8.69
C PHE A 73 -1.90 8.54 9.48
N TYR A 74 -3.01 7.91 9.17
CA TYR A 74 -4.30 8.18 9.80
C TYR A 74 -4.76 6.94 10.53
N ASP A 75 -4.93 7.07 11.83
CA ASP A 75 -5.33 5.98 12.71
C ASP A 75 -6.84 5.81 12.66
N ALA A 76 -7.31 4.66 12.17
CA ALA A 76 -8.72 4.31 12.11
C ALA A 76 -8.96 2.96 12.79
N ARG A 77 -8.36 2.77 13.97
CA ARG A 77 -8.44 1.58 14.82
C ARG A 77 -7.74 0.37 14.17
N ASP A 78 -8.49 -0.60 13.67
CA ASP A 78 -7.94 -1.78 12.99
C ASP A 78 -7.54 -1.50 11.54
N ARG A 79 -7.68 -0.27 11.11
CA ARG A 79 -7.25 0.18 9.78
C ARG A 79 -6.35 1.39 9.91
N VAL A 80 -5.40 1.49 9.00
CA VAL A 80 -4.51 2.65 8.88
C VAL A 80 -4.59 3.14 7.45
N ALA A 81 -4.99 4.39 7.26
CA ALA A 81 -4.94 5.03 5.96
C ALA A 81 -3.62 5.80 5.87
N VAL A 82 -3.00 5.79 4.69
CA VAL A 82 -1.73 6.47 4.48
C VAL A 82 -1.82 7.33 3.24
N ARG A 83 -1.40 8.56 3.36
CA ARG A 83 -1.22 9.47 2.23
C ARG A 83 0.21 9.30 1.76
N VAL A 84 0.40 8.94 0.50
CA VAL A 84 1.71 8.57 -0.04
C VAL A 84 2.01 9.42 -1.27
N ARG A 85 3.24 9.94 -1.34
CA ARG A 85 3.74 10.53 -2.56
C ARG A 85 4.45 9.44 -3.36
N VAL A 86 4.03 9.27 -4.60
CA VAL A 86 4.64 8.30 -5.52
C VAL A 86 5.41 9.07 -6.57
N VAL A 87 6.71 8.82 -6.63
CA VAL A 87 7.57 9.33 -7.70
C VAL A 87 8.09 8.13 -8.45
N ALA A 88 7.78 8.05 -9.74
CA ALA A 88 8.11 6.88 -10.52
C ALA A 88 8.37 7.23 -11.98
N ARG A 89 9.16 6.39 -12.64
CA ARG A 89 9.47 6.53 -14.06
C ARG A 89 9.19 5.22 -14.76
N GLY A 90 8.48 5.30 -15.88
CA GLY A 90 8.12 4.12 -16.65
C GLY A 90 9.27 3.56 -17.47
N VAL A 91 9.11 2.32 -17.92
CA VAL A 91 10.09 1.64 -18.75
C VAL A 91 10.21 2.35 -20.11
N GLY A 92 11.44 2.68 -20.51
CA GLY A 92 11.72 3.28 -21.79
C GLY A 92 11.06 4.64 -22.03
N SER A 93 10.60 5.28 -20.97
CA SER A 93 9.88 6.54 -21.03
C SER A 93 10.62 7.61 -20.23
N SER A 94 10.57 8.85 -20.75
CA SER A 94 11.04 10.00 -19.99
C SER A 94 9.91 10.57 -19.12
N VAL A 95 8.71 10.00 -19.23
CA VAL A 95 7.57 10.46 -18.43
C VAL A 95 7.74 10.04 -16.99
N GLU A 96 7.63 11.01 -16.09
CA GLU A 96 7.73 10.79 -14.66
C GLU A 96 6.36 10.98 -14.02
N VAL A 97 6.01 10.06 -13.12
CA VAL A 97 4.83 10.20 -12.28
C VAL A 97 5.27 10.82 -10.96
N ASP A 98 4.63 11.90 -10.57
CA ASP A 98 4.83 12.52 -9.27
C ASP A 98 3.43 12.90 -8.79
N ALA A 99 2.86 12.06 -7.95
CA ALA A 99 1.49 12.22 -7.53
C ALA A 99 1.29 11.65 -6.14
N GLU A 100 0.23 12.12 -5.49
CA GLU A 100 -0.18 11.55 -4.21
C GLU A 100 -1.21 10.45 -4.43
N ARG A 101 -1.12 9.42 -3.61
CA ARG A 101 -2.02 8.27 -3.63
C ARG A 101 -2.50 8.01 -2.20
N GLY A 102 -3.52 7.20 -2.07
CA GLY A 102 -4.00 6.74 -0.78
C GLY A 102 -3.89 5.24 -0.65
N TYR A 103 -3.41 4.77 0.50
CA TYR A 103 -3.33 3.35 0.82
C TYR A 103 -4.11 3.07 2.09
N VAL A 104 -4.71 1.89 2.18
CA VAL A 104 -5.40 1.44 3.38
C VAL A 104 -4.84 0.08 3.78
N PHE A 105 -4.46 -0.04 5.04
CA PHE A 105 -3.96 -1.27 5.62
C PHE A 105 -4.93 -1.74 6.69
N ASP A 106 -5.47 -2.95 6.54
CA ASP A 106 -6.24 -3.58 7.61
C ASP A 106 -5.28 -4.42 8.44
N VAL A 107 -5.35 -4.28 9.75
CA VAL A 107 -4.45 -4.93 10.70
C VAL A 107 -5.23 -5.82 11.65
N ARG A 108 -4.72 -7.04 11.87
CA ARG A 108 -5.28 -7.97 12.84
C ARG A 108 -4.14 -8.74 13.51
N ASP A 109 -4.18 -8.80 14.84
CA ASP A 109 -3.21 -9.57 15.63
C ASP A 109 -1.76 -9.24 15.29
N GLY A 110 -1.46 -7.96 15.08
CA GLY A 110 -0.10 -7.51 14.81
C GLY A 110 0.41 -7.79 13.40
N LYS A 111 -0.48 -8.11 12.47
CA LYS A 111 -0.14 -8.38 11.07
C LYS A 111 -1.07 -7.62 10.15
N VAL A 112 -0.54 -7.21 9.00
CA VAL A 112 -1.36 -6.63 7.93
C VAL A 112 -2.10 -7.78 7.26
N VAL A 113 -3.43 -7.71 7.21
CA VAL A 113 -4.27 -8.74 6.58
C VAL A 113 -4.86 -8.28 5.27
N ARG A 114 -4.81 -6.99 4.97
CA ARG A 114 -5.31 -6.46 3.71
C ARG A 114 -4.61 -5.15 3.38
N PHE A 115 -4.23 -5.00 2.12
CA PHE A 115 -3.66 -3.77 1.58
C PHE A 115 -4.48 -3.35 0.37
N ALA A 116 -4.96 -2.12 0.37
CA ALA A 116 -5.71 -1.55 -0.76
C ALA A 116 -5.08 -0.22 -1.16
N TRP A 117 -5.11 0.08 -2.46
CA TRP A 117 -4.61 1.35 -2.95
C TRP A 117 -5.69 2.11 -3.72
N PHE A 118 -5.53 3.43 -3.77
CA PHE A 118 -6.46 4.34 -4.44
C PHE A 118 -5.66 5.43 -5.13
N ASN A 119 -6.18 5.93 -6.26
CA ASN A 119 -5.53 7.01 -7.00
C ASN A 119 -5.53 8.35 -6.24
N GLU A 120 -6.51 8.56 -5.37
CA GLU A 120 -6.63 9.80 -4.63
C GLU A 120 -6.54 9.53 -3.12
N PRO A 121 -5.77 10.36 -2.37
CA PRO A 121 -5.69 10.19 -0.92
C PRO A 121 -7.05 10.25 -0.22
N ASP A 122 -7.95 11.11 -0.70
CA ASP A 122 -9.27 11.25 -0.11
C ASP A 122 -10.11 9.97 -0.19
N GLU A 123 -9.90 9.16 -1.22
CA GLU A 123 -10.58 7.88 -1.34
C GLU A 123 -10.19 6.93 -0.21
N ALA A 124 -8.92 6.94 0.18
CA ALA A 124 -8.44 6.11 1.29
C ALA A 124 -9.04 6.58 2.62
N LEU A 125 -9.09 7.89 2.84
CA LEU A 125 -9.69 8.44 4.06
C LEU A 125 -11.17 8.10 4.14
N LYS A 126 -11.87 8.21 3.03
CA LYS A 126 -13.29 7.87 2.94
C LYS A 126 -13.51 6.39 3.23
N ALA A 127 -12.66 5.53 2.69
CA ALA A 127 -12.77 4.09 2.87
C ALA A 127 -12.69 3.68 4.35
N VAL A 128 -11.99 4.44 5.18
CA VAL A 128 -11.85 4.16 6.62
C VAL A 128 -12.74 5.06 7.49
N GLY A 129 -13.63 5.85 6.86
CA GLY A 129 -14.58 6.68 7.59
C GLY A 129 -14.02 7.97 8.14
N LEU A 130 -12.90 8.45 7.62
CA LEU A 130 -12.24 9.67 8.07
C LEU A 130 -12.36 10.83 7.08
N GLU A 131 -13.34 10.80 6.20
CA GLU A 131 -13.52 11.90 5.27
C GLU A 131 -13.98 13.17 6.01
N GLU A 132 -13.55 14.29 5.50
CA GLU A 132 -13.95 15.60 6.02
C GLU A 132 -15.21 16.10 5.34
#